data_3559bbc55fe68df89951d59f6cffe84f
#
_entry.id   3559bbc55fe68df89951d59f6cffe84f
#
_cell.length_a   1.000
_cell.length_b   1.000
_cell.length_c   1.000
_cell.angle_alpha   90.00
_cell.angle_beta   90.00
_cell.angle_gamma   90.00
#
_symmetry.space_group_name_H-M   'P 1'
#
loop_
_entity.id
_entity.type
_entity.pdbx_description
1 polymer ?
#
loop_
_entity_poly.entity_id
_entity_poly.type
_entity_poly.pdbx_seq_one_letter_code
_entity_poly.pdbx_strand_id
1 'polypeptide(L)'
;MSIQNVEAEKTVLGSLLIDGELIKECRLTEQYFSLSVHKSIFQLMRKMEEEGQPIDLVTFISRVDPKFLEGIGGMEYFIGLMDGVPTTANFS
;
A
#
# COMPACT_ATOMS: atom_id res chain seq x y z
N MET A 1 -7.95 -22.76 -9.98
CA MET A 1 -7.57 -21.59 -10.75
C MET A 1 -7.35 -20.39 -9.86
N SER A 2 -6.26 -19.75 -10.08
CA SER A 2 -5.90 -18.59 -9.28
C SER A 2 -6.47 -17.34 -9.93
N ILE A 3 -7.25 -16.57 -9.18
CA ILE A 3 -7.81 -15.34 -9.69
C ILE A 3 -7.02 -14.20 -9.07
N GLN A 4 -6.32 -13.49 -9.92
CA GLN A 4 -5.57 -12.32 -9.48
C GLN A 4 -6.52 -11.13 -9.48
N ASN A 5 -6.65 -10.50 -8.34
CA ASN A 5 -7.54 -9.36 -8.24
C ASN A 5 -6.71 -8.11 -7.93
N VAL A 6 -6.23 -7.50 -8.99
CA VAL A 6 -5.38 -6.33 -8.86
C VAL A 6 -6.12 -5.18 -8.17
N GLU A 7 -7.42 -5.06 -8.43
CA GLU A 7 -8.18 -4.00 -7.79
C GLU A 7 -8.27 -4.19 -6.28
N ALA A 8 -8.41 -5.43 -5.84
CA ALA A 8 -8.42 -5.71 -4.40
C ALA A 8 -7.06 -5.40 -3.79
N GLU A 9 -5.98 -5.71 -4.52
CA GLU A 9 -4.65 -5.40 -4.05
C GLU A 9 -4.48 -3.90 -3.87
N LYS A 10 -4.96 -3.13 -4.84
CA LYS A 10 -4.87 -1.68 -4.77
C LYS A 10 -5.66 -1.14 -3.58
N THR A 11 -6.82 -1.70 -3.34
CA THR A 11 -7.65 -1.27 -2.22
C THR A 11 -6.94 -1.52 -0.89
N VAL A 12 -6.30 -2.67 -0.76
CA VAL A 12 -5.55 -2.97 0.47
C VAL A 12 -4.44 -1.95 0.68
N LEU A 13 -3.63 -1.74 -0.36
CA LEU A 13 -2.50 -0.81 -0.23
C LEU A 13 -2.96 0.61 0.01
N GLY A 14 -4.01 1.03 -0.70
CA GLY A 14 -4.56 2.36 -0.48
C GLY A 14 -5.09 2.55 0.92
N SER A 15 -5.75 1.52 1.46
CA SER A 15 -6.28 1.58 2.81
C SER A 15 -5.16 1.72 3.83
N LEU A 16 -4.05 1.02 3.61
CA LEU A 16 -2.92 1.12 4.52
C LEU A 16 -2.26 2.49 4.47
N LEU A 17 -2.29 3.14 3.31
CA LEU A 17 -1.76 4.50 3.21
C LEU A 17 -2.67 5.52 3.90
N ILE A 18 -3.98 5.27 3.88
CA ILE A 18 -4.93 6.16 4.52
C ILE A 18 -4.91 5.96 6.04
N ASP A 19 -4.85 4.70 6.46
CA ASP A 19 -4.86 4.37 7.89
C ASP A 19 -3.79 3.31 8.14
N GLY A 20 -2.59 3.77 8.44
CA GLY A 20 -1.44 2.88 8.60
C GLY A 20 -1.57 1.92 9.77
N GLU A 21 -2.42 2.23 10.74
CA GLU A 21 -2.61 1.34 11.88
C GLU A 21 -3.22 0.01 11.47
N LEU A 22 -3.91 -0.01 10.34
CA LEU A 22 -4.52 -1.24 9.85
C LEU A 22 -3.50 -2.34 9.61
N ILE A 23 -2.24 -1.98 9.37
CA ILE A 23 -1.23 -2.99 9.10
C ILE A 23 -1.00 -3.91 10.30
N LYS A 24 -1.28 -3.42 11.49
CA LYS A 24 -1.10 -4.22 12.70
C LYS A 24 -2.12 -5.35 12.77
N GLU A 25 -3.26 -5.16 12.13
CA GLU A 25 -4.31 -6.19 12.09
C GLU A 25 -4.27 -6.95 10.77
N CYS A 26 -3.42 -6.53 9.85
CA CYS A 26 -3.36 -7.15 8.54
C CYS A 26 -2.57 -8.45 8.62
N ARG A 27 -3.21 -9.54 8.21
CA ARG A 27 -2.57 -10.85 8.24
C ARG A 27 -2.07 -11.28 6.88
N LEU A 28 -2.17 -10.40 5.90
CA LEU A 28 -1.71 -10.71 4.56
C LEU A 28 -0.19 -10.73 4.51
N THR A 29 0.33 -11.50 3.57
CA THR A 29 1.75 -11.52 3.29
C THR A 29 1.96 -11.00 1.89
N GLU A 30 3.21 -10.79 1.51
CA GLU A 30 3.52 -10.30 0.17
C GLU A 30 2.99 -11.22 -0.91
N GLN A 31 2.77 -12.48 -0.58
CA GLN A 31 2.28 -13.45 -1.56
C GLN A 31 0.84 -13.18 -1.97
N TYR A 32 0.12 -12.41 -1.19
CA TYR A 32 -1.23 -12.01 -1.56
C TYR A 32 -1.22 -11.19 -2.86
N PHE A 33 -0.15 -10.47 -3.09
CA PHE A 33 -0.07 -9.55 -4.22
C PHE A 33 0.51 -10.24 -5.44
N SER A 34 -0.15 -10.07 -6.58
CA SER A 34 0.31 -10.70 -7.81
C SER A 34 1.32 -9.83 -8.56
N LEU A 35 1.23 -8.51 -8.40
CA LEU A 35 2.14 -7.60 -9.09
C LEU A 35 3.40 -7.37 -8.28
N SER A 36 4.55 -7.42 -8.95
CA SER A 36 5.82 -7.17 -8.27
C SER A 36 5.84 -5.82 -7.59
N VAL A 37 5.25 -4.83 -8.24
CA VAL A 37 5.17 -3.48 -7.69
C VAL A 37 4.45 -3.51 -6.35
N HIS A 38 3.32 -4.20 -6.30
CA HIS A 38 2.53 -4.26 -5.09
C HIS A 38 3.25 -5.04 -3.99
N LYS A 39 3.95 -6.11 -4.37
CA LYS A 39 4.75 -6.86 -3.40
C LYS A 39 5.80 -5.96 -2.75
N SER A 40 6.48 -5.17 -3.58
CA SER A 40 7.52 -4.28 -3.07
C SER A 40 6.95 -3.21 -2.15
N ILE A 41 5.79 -2.66 -2.51
CA ILE A 41 5.13 -1.66 -1.70
C ILE A 41 4.77 -2.25 -0.33
N PHE A 42 4.16 -3.42 -0.34
CA PHE A 42 3.75 -4.06 0.91
C PHE A 42 4.94 -4.42 1.77
N GLN A 43 6.02 -4.91 1.17
CA GLN A 43 7.22 -5.24 1.91
C GLN A 43 7.79 -4.02 2.63
N LEU A 44 7.80 -2.88 1.96
CA LEU A 44 8.29 -1.66 2.61
C LEU A 44 7.38 -1.26 3.76
N MET A 45 6.08 -1.38 3.58
CA MET A 45 5.14 -1.06 4.65
C MET A 45 5.38 -1.94 5.88
N ARG A 46 5.60 -3.23 5.67
CA ARG A 46 5.90 -4.14 6.78
C ARG A 46 7.20 -3.76 7.46
N LYS A 47 8.20 -3.40 6.68
CA LYS A 47 9.47 -3.01 7.24
C LYS A 47 9.33 -1.75 8.09
N MET A 48 8.55 -0.80 7.61
CA MET A 48 8.32 0.42 8.37
C MET A 48 7.61 0.12 9.69
N GLU A 49 6.64 -0.78 9.64
CA GLU A 49 5.92 -1.16 10.84
C GLU A 49 6.85 -1.82 11.85
N GLU A 50 7.75 -2.68 11.36
CA GLU A 50 8.71 -3.34 12.23
C GLU A 50 9.68 -2.35 12.85
N GLU A 51 9.94 -1.26 12.16
CA GLU A 51 10.85 -0.22 12.65
C GLU A 51 10.14 0.83 13.49
N GLY A 52 8.84 0.68 13.67
CA GLY A 52 8.09 1.62 14.48
C GLY A 52 7.75 2.91 13.78
N GLN A 53 7.86 2.94 12.46
CA GLN A 53 7.55 4.14 11.70
C GLN A 53 6.09 4.15 11.29
N PRO A 54 5.44 5.32 11.32
CA PRO A 54 4.06 5.40 10.85
C PRO A 54 3.99 5.20 9.36
N ILE A 55 2.92 4.56 8.92
CA ILE A 55 2.69 4.34 7.49
C ILE A 55 1.68 5.38 7.03
N ASP A 56 2.16 6.36 6.30
CA ASP A 56 1.32 7.36 5.65
C ASP A 56 2.05 7.77 4.38
N LEU A 57 1.35 8.49 3.53
CA LEU A 57 1.89 8.80 2.21
C LEU A 57 3.23 9.52 2.30
N VAL A 58 3.31 10.54 3.13
CA VAL A 58 4.53 11.36 3.21
C VAL A 58 5.72 10.53 3.70
N THR A 59 5.51 9.81 4.80
CA THR A 59 6.59 8.99 5.37
C THR A 59 6.97 7.86 4.43
N PHE A 60 5.97 7.23 3.80
CA PHE A 60 6.23 6.15 2.87
C PHE A 60 7.06 6.63 1.68
N ILE A 61 6.68 7.77 1.10
CA ILE A 61 7.39 8.29 -0.06
C ILE A 61 8.84 8.64 0.28
N SER A 62 9.07 9.09 1.50
CA SER A 62 10.43 9.43 1.92
C SER A 62 11.33 8.20 2.04
N ARG A 63 10.73 7.03 2.18
CA ARG A 63 11.46 5.77 2.33
C ARG A 63 11.61 5.01 1.03
N VAL A 64 10.78 5.30 0.04
CA VAL A 64 10.78 4.53 -1.19
C VAL A 64 11.99 4.91 -2.05
N ASP A 65 12.53 3.91 -2.76
CA ASP A 65 13.65 4.14 -3.67
C ASP A 65 13.21 5.09 -4.78
N PRO A 66 13.94 6.19 -5.00
CA PRO A 66 13.55 7.13 -6.07
C PRO A 66 13.42 6.50 -7.44
N LYS A 67 14.24 5.51 -7.76
CA LYS A 67 14.15 4.85 -9.06
C LYS A 67 12.87 4.03 -9.15
N PHE A 68 12.50 3.37 -8.06
CA PHE A 68 11.28 2.62 -8.03
C PHE A 68 10.09 3.56 -8.18
N LEU A 69 10.13 4.67 -7.46
CA LEU A 69 9.05 5.66 -7.52
C LEU A 69 8.88 6.19 -8.94
N GLU A 70 9.98 6.55 -9.57
CA GLU A 70 9.94 7.06 -10.93
C GLU A 70 9.37 6.01 -11.90
N GLY A 71 9.77 4.77 -11.70
CA GLY A 71 9.36 3.70 -12.60
C GLY A 71 7.88 3.41 -12.58
N ILE A 72 7.20 3.70 -11.48
CA ILE A 72 5.76 3.42 -11.39
C ILE A 72 4.90 4.65 -11.61
N GLY A 73 5.52 5.78 -11.96
CA GLY A 73 4.74 6.98 -12.26
C GLY A 73 4.74 8.04 -11.20
N GLY A 74 5.65 7.91 -10.22
CA GLY A 74 5.78 8.93 -9.19
C GLY A 74 4.73 8.82 -8.11
N MET A 75 4.61 9.90 -7.35
CA MET A 75 3.69 9.94 -6.23
C MET A 75 2.25 9.73 -6.66
N GLU A 76 1.93 10.06 -7.90
CA GLU A 76 0.56 9.94 -8.38
C GLU A 76 0.04 8.51 -8.34
N TYR A 77 0.93 7.53 -8.47
CA TYR A 77 0.51 6.15 -8.37
C TYR A 77 -0.09 5.89 -6.98
N PHE A 78 0.58 6.38 -5.95
CA PHE A 78 0.12 6.15 -4.58
C PHE A 78 -1.13 6.96 -4.26
N ILE A 79 -1.22 8.17 -4.80
CA ILE A 79 -2.43 8.96 -4.65
C ILE A 79 -3.60 8.22 -5.29
N GLY A 80 -3.36 7.61 -6.45
CA GLY A 80 -4.38 6.81 -7.10
C GLY A 80 -4.83 5.62 -6.27
N LEU A 81 -3.89 4.99 -5.56
CA LEU A 81 -4.25 3.88 -4.68
C LEU A 81 -5.21 4.34 -3.59
N MET A 82 -4.92 5.51 -3.02
CA MET A 82 -5.77 6.04 -1.95
C MET A 82 -7.13 6.46 -2.48
N ASP A 83 -7.14 7.06 -3.67
CA ASP A 83 -8.40 7.50 -4.28
C ASP A 83 -9.32 6.34 -4.62
N GLY A 84 -8.74 5.17 -4.86
CA GLY A 84 -9.52 4.00 -5.23
C GLY A 84 -10.18 3.30 -4.06
N VAL A 85 -9.87 3.74 -2.83
CA VAL A 85 -10.47 3.11 -1.65
C VAL A 85 -11.88 3.65 -1.46
N PRO A 86 -12.87 2.76 -1.31
CA PRO A 86 -14.23 3.23 -1.06
C PRO A 86 -14.29 4.07 0.19
N THR A 87 -15.10 5.09 0.16
CA THR A 87 -15.24 5.99 1.30
C THR A 87 -16.03 5.29 2.40
N THR A 88 -15.32 4.79 3.39
CA THR A 88 -15.97 4.09 4.49
C THR A 88 -16.48 5.03 5.56
N ALA A 89 -16.01 6.25 5.54
CA ALA A 89 -16.45 7.24 6.52
C ALA A 89 -17.96 7.44 6.48
N ASN A 90 -18.58 7.09 5.36
CA ASN A 90 -20.02 7.22 5.20
C ASN A 90 -20.79 6.14 5.93
N PHE A 91 -20.09 5.18 6.46
CA PHE A 91 -20.74 4.06 7.12
C PHE A 91 -21.03 4.33 8.60
N SER A 92 -20.56 5.39 9.04
CA SER A 92 -20.73 5.72 10.45
C SER A 92 -22.19 5.97 10.80
#